data_318f7d67405acae7e29a3a243d043f50
#
_entry.id   318f7d67405acae7e29a3a243d043f50
#
_cell.length_a   1.000
_cell.length_b   1.000
_cell.length_c   1.000
_cell.angle_alpha   90.00
_cell.angle_beta   90.00
_cell.angle_gamma   90.00
#
_symmetry.space_group_name_H-M   'P 1'
#
loop_
_entity.id
_entity.type
_entity.pdbx_description
1 polymer ?
#
loop_
_entity_poly.entity_id
_entity_poly.type
_entity_poly.pdbx_seq_one_letter_code
_entity_poly.pdbx_strand_id
1 'polypeptide(L)'
;MFGVEKGSIYDKKSMYKRLGIGAYYNPDEPSITNLYKDQGYLTSQIDPAEIIIGKDSIDLEVRVFEGKQFTINNVGISGNMRLDDEVIRRELYTRPGELYNQSLLFQTIRTLGSMGHFTAEAIAPDIQPVVNSDELVDINWPLEEIASDQFQIAGGWGGGTFVGSVGITLNNLSIKNFFKKGAWRPYPMGQNQRLSISAQTNGTYYKAFAISFTDPWMGGRKPNSFTISAHYSDENNAYYAWQKGTRYFRTAGVAAGLGKRLDWPDPYFTFYAEASYERYMLKDWNTFVLKNGAANLLSIRLVLGRNSVDQPIYPRRGSDFSVSVQLTPPYSLWDGKDYKSTALSEQERYNWIEFHKWMLKGQWFTPLTRNGNLVLMARAEMGYLGHYNKNKVSPFERFEVGGDGMTGYNMYGIDIISMRGYDDGALDPVGSNYSCAYNKYTMELRYPLLLKGQTNIYVLGFLEGGNGFTSWKEFSPFKIKRSAGIGVRLFLPVVGMVGVDWGWGFDPAAGQTKRSGSHIHFTMGMQF
;
A
#
# COMPACT_ATOMS: atom_id res chain seq x y z
N MET A 1 -18.79 25.24 13.42
CA MET A 1 -17.55 24.64 13.97
C MET A 1 -17.51 24.72 15.51
N PHE A 2 -17.86 25.85 16.12
CA PHE A 2 -17.79 25.99 17.57
C PHE A 2 -18.80 25.08 18.30
N GLY A 3 -20.05 24.96 17.82
CA GLY A 3 -21.06 23.97 18.25
C GLY A 3 -21.40 23.97 19.73
N VAL A 4 -21.20 25.12 20.41
CA VAL A 4 -21.64 25.36 21.76
C VAL A 4 -22.86 26.31 21.67
N GLU A 5 -24.03 25.83 22.08
CA GLU A 5 -25.27 26.61 22.07
C GLU A 5 -25.61 27.05 23.50
N LYS A 6 -26.31 28.17 23.60
CA LYS A 6 -26.79 28.67 24.89
C LYS A 6 -27.69 27.62 25.56
N GLY A 7 -27.33 27.23 26.78
CA GLY A 7 -28.07 26.20 27.54
C GLY A 7 -27.60 24.78 27.31
N SER A 8 -26.54 24.55 26.49
CA SER A 8 -25.91 23.22 26.37
C SER A 8 -25.06 22.88 27.59
N ILE A 9 -24.82 21.58 27.82
CA ILE A 9 -23.95 21.12 28.91
C ILE A 9 -22.52 21.52 28.57
N TYR A 10 -21.85 22.20 29.52
CA TYR A 10 -20.47 22.61 29.37
C TYR A 10 -19.51 21.40 29.50
N ASP A 11 -18.75 21.14 28.45
CA ASP A 11 -17.61 20.20 28.44
C ASP A 11 -16.33 20.92 28.02
N LYS A 12 -15.55 21.27 29.03
CA LYS A 12 -14.27 21.97 28.84
C LYS A 12 -13.34 21.26 27.84
N LYS A 13 -13.25 19.94 27.90
CA LYS A 13 -12.38 19.16 27.03
C LYS A 13 -12.82 19.25 25.57
N SER A 14 -14.11 19.07 25.31
CA SER A 14 -14.66 19.16 23.95
C SER A 14 -14.50 20.56 23.38
N MET A 15 -14.71 21.58 24.20
CA MET A 15 -14.54 22.98 23.79
C MET A 15 -13.07 23.30 23.46
N TYR A 16 -12.13 22.97 24.34
CA TYR A 16 -10.70 23.22 24.12
C TYR A 16 -10.17 22.48 22.89
N LYS A 17 -10.67 21.28 22.62
CA LYS A 17 -10.35 20.55 21.41
C LYS A 17 -10.86 21.28 20.15
N ARG A 18 -12.09 21.81 20.17
CA ARG A 18 -12.66 22.56 19.04
C ARG A 18 -11.97 23.91 18.82
N LEU A 19 -11.56 24.57 19.91
CA LEU A 19 -10.75 25.78 19.84
C LEU A 19 -9.32 25.49 19.34
N GLY A 20 -8.79 24.31 19.65
CA GLY A 20 -7.42 23.92 19.31
C GLY A 20 -6.39 24.59 20.20
N ILE A 21 -6.58 24.52 21.53
CA ILE A 21 -5.73 25.20 22.51
C ILE A 21 -5.18 24.27 23.59
N GLY A 22 -4.02 24.65 24.15
CA GLY A 22 -3.36 23.94 25.24
C GLY A 22 -3.04 22.47 24.89
N ALA A 23 -3.22 21.57 25.84
CA ALA A 23 -2.98 20.13 25.67
C ALA A 23 -3.92 19.42 24.66
N TYR A 24 -4.92 20.10 24.17
CA TYR A 24 -5.87 19.59 23.18
C TYR A 24 -5.64 20.14 21.78
N TYR A 25 -4.59 20.92 21.59
CA TYR A 25 -4.17 21.37 20.27
C TYR A 25 -3.67 20.17 19.45
N ASN A 26 -4.28 19.98 18.29
CA ASN A 26 -3.84 19.00 17.30
C ASN A 26 -3.83 19.68 15.93
N PRO A 27 -2.68 19.78 15.28
CA PRO A 27 -2.58 20.42 13.97
C PRO A 27 -3.31 19.63 12.86
N ASP A 28 -3.57 18.34 13.09
CA ASP A 28 -4.24 17.46 12.13
C ASP A 28 -5.78 17.43 12.28
N GLU A 29 -6.30 18.01 13.34
CA GLU A 29 -7.74 18.04 13.57
C GLU A 29 -8.31 19.44 13.29
N PRO A 30 -9.52 19.51 12.70
CA PRO A 30 -10.18 20.80 12.46
C PRO A 30 -10.41 21.55 13.78
N SER A 31 -9.83 22.73 13.91
CA SER A 31 -9.99 23.60 15.07
C SER A 31 -10.02 25.06 14.64
N ILE A 32 -10.51 25.96 15.51
CA ILE A 32 -10.54 27.38 15.20
C ILE A 32 -9.14 27.94 15.06
N THR A 33 -8.19 27.54 15.92
CA THR A 33 -6.78 27.93 15.81
C THR A 33 -6.19 27.52 14.46
N ASN A 34 -6.46 26.28 13.98
CA ASN A 34 -5.95 25.84 12.70
C ASN A 34 -6.54 26.62 11.54
N LEU A 35 -7.82 27.00 11.60
CA LEU A 35 -8.45 27.83 10.57
C LEU A 35 -7.79 29.21 10.44
N TYR A 36 -7.47 29.86 11.56
CA TYR A 36 -6.75 31.13 11.52
C TYR A 36 -5.33 30.96 10.96
N LYS A 37 -4.60 29.95 11.43
CA LYS A 37 -3.25 29.67 10.93
C LYS A 37 -3.22 29.25 9.47
N ASP A 38 -4.26 28.60 8.96
CA ASP A 38 -4.38 28.26 7.54
C ASP A 38 -4.66 29.49 6.65
N GLN A 39 -5.09 30.59 7.25
CA GLN A 39 -5.28 31.88 6.56
C GLN A 39 -4.16 32.89 6.81
N GLY A 40 -3.01 32.43 7.28
CA GLY A 40 -1.84 33.27 7.45
C GLY A 40 -1.68 33.92 8.82
N TYR A 41 -2.63 33.78 9.73
CA TYR A 41 -2.56 34.37 11.07
C TYR A 41 -1.68 33.53 12.01
N LEU A 42 -0.37 33.49 11.75
CA LEU A 42 0.60 32.67 12.48
C LEU A 42 0.60 32.94 13.99
N THR A 43 0.46 34.21 14.38
CA THR A 43 0.52 34.68 15.77
C THR A 43 -0.85 34.71 16.45
N SER A 44 -1.90 34.23 15.80
CA SER A 44 -3.26 34.21 16.37
C SER A 44 -3.30 33.46 17.70
N GLN A 45 -4.00 34.05 18.68
CA GLN A 45 -4.21 33.48 20.00
C GLN A 45 -5.69 33.45 20.32
N ILE A 46 -6.15 32.36 20.92
CA ILE A 46 -7.52 32.17 21.36
C ILE A 46 -7.51 31.94 22.86
N ASP A 47 -8.17 32.84 23.59
CA ASP A 47 -8.28 32.80 25.04
C ASP A 47 -9.76 32.68 25.47
N PRO A 48 -10.17 31.48 25.92
CA PRO A 48 -11.54 31.31 26.46
C PRO A 48 -11.59 31.75 27.92
N ALA A 49 -12.30 32.80 28.20
CA ALA A 49 -12.62 33.27 29.55
C ALA A 49 -13.92 32.57 30.04
N GLU A 50 -13.80 31.83 31.13
CA GLU A 50 -14.93 31.13 31.78
C GLU A 50 -15.40 31.93 32.98
N ILE A 51 -16.61 32.44 32.96
CA ILE A 51 -17.20 33.21 34.06
C ILE A 51 -18.31 32.36 34.69
N ILE A 52 -18.10 31.92 35.91
CA ILE A 52 -19.09 31.13 36.66
C ILE A 52 -20.23 32.06 37.15
N ILE A 53 -21.44 31.77 36.72
CA ILE A 53 -22.64 32.49 37.15
C ILE A 53 -23.51 31.58 38.01
N GLY A 54 -23.60 31.92 39.30
CA GLY A 54 -24.37 31.12 40.23
C GLY A 54 -23.72 29.75 40.52
N LYS A 55 -24.58 28.69 40.66
CA LYS A 55 -24.09 27.36 40.97
C LYS A 55 -23.98 26.41 39.75
N ASP A 56 -24.72 26.69 38.71
CA ASP A 56 -24.99 25.71 37.65
C ASP A 56 -24.78 26.27 36.23
N SER A 57 -24.28 27.50 36.08
CA SER A 57 -24.15 28.17 34.80
C SER A 57 -22.76 28.77 34.61
N ILE A 58 -22.27 28.71 33.39
CA ILE A 58 -20.98 29.32 32.97
C ILE A 58 -21.27 30.20 31.76
N ASP A 59 -20.92 31.48 31.84
CA ASP A 59 -20.78 32.32 30.66
C ASP A 59 -19.39 32.15 30.06
N LEU A 60 -19.38 31.95 28.75
CA LEU A 60 -18.15 31.72 27.99
C LEU A 60 -17.90 32.89 27.06
N GLU A 61 -16.84 33.61 27.28
CA GLU A 61 -16.32 34.63 26.38
C GLU A 61 -15.07 34.10 25.66
N VAL A 62 -15.15 33.93 24.34
CA VAL A 62 -13.99 33.50 23.54
C VAL A 62 -13.35 34.74 22.93
N ARG A 63 -12.17 35.09 23.44
CA ARG A 63 -11.37 36.22 22.94
C ARG A 63 -10.44 35.75 21.88
N VAL A 64 -10.49 36.37 20.70
CA VAL A 64 -9.60 36.05 19.58
C VAL A 64 -8.72 37.24 19.29
N PHE A 65 -7.40 37.02 19.37
CA PHE A 65 -6.38 37.97 18.96
C PHE A 65 -5.80 37.48 17.64
N GLU A 66 -6.21 38.05 16.52
CA GLU A 66 -5.85 37.58 15.18
C GLU A 66 -4.37 37.85 14.86
N GLY A 67 -3.88 39.04 15.21
CA GLY A 67 -2.57 39.53 14.80
C GLY A 67 -2.57 39.94 13.33
N LYS A 68 -1.39 39.86 12.70
CA LYS A 68 -1.24 40.14 11.26
C LYS A 68 -1.16 38.85 10.46
N GLN A 69 -1.52 38.96 9.19
CA GLN A 69 -1.29 37.87 8.22
C GLN A 69 0.17 37.85 7.79
N PHE A 70 0.76 36.66 7.77
CA PHE A 70 2.13 36.43 7.32
C PHE A 70 2.16 35.87 5.92
N THR A 71 3.01 36.44 5.08
CA THR A 71 3.36 35.93 3.75
C THR A 71 4.74 35.28 3.83
N ILE A 72 4.91 34.17 3.15
CA ILE A 72 6.18 33.45 3.07
C ILE A 72 7.15 34.26 2.21
N ASN A 73 8.25 34.73 2.78
CA ASN A 73 9.31 35.47 2.08
C ASN A 73 10.29 34.52 1.40
N ASN A 74 10.86 33.59 2.14
CA ASN A 74 11.83 32.65 1.62
C ASN A 74 11.62 31.24 2.19
N VAL A 75 12.00 30.22 1.38
CA VAL A 75 11.98 28.81 1.79
C VAL A 75 13.39 28.24 1.59
N GLY A 76 14.08 28.04 2.72
CA GLY A 76 15.43 27.46 2.78
C GLY A 76 15.39 25.93 2.95
N ILE A 77 16.38 25.24 2.38
CA ILE A 77 16.60 23.80 2.57
C ILE A 77 18.06 23.62 2.93
N SER A 78 18.34 22.77 3.92
CA SER A 78 19.71 22.44 4.33
C SER A 78 19.81 20.99 4.77
N GLY A 79 21.03 20.42 4.70
CA GLY A 79 21.31 19.04 5.11
C GLY A 79 21.10 17.99 4.00
N ASN A 80 20.67 18.38 2.81
CA ASN A 80 20.51 17.50 1.66
C ASN A 80 21.85 17.33 0.91
N MET A 81 22.56 16.25 1.23
CA MET A 81 23.86 15.94 0.62
C MET A 81 23.78 14.97 -0.56
N ARG A 82 22.76 14.11 -0.59
CA ARG A 82 22.56 13.05 -1.58
C ARG A 82 21.41 13.35 -2.52
N LEU A 83 20.38 14.02 -2.04
CA LEU A 83 19.19 14.37 -2.82
C LEU A 83 19.36 15.77 -3.41
N ASP A 84 19.05 15.95 -4.69
CA ASP A 84 19.12 17.24 -5.36
C ASP A 84 18.07 18.22 -4.75
N ASP A 85 18.42 19.48 -4.54
CA ASP A 85 17.54 20.53 -3.97
C ASP A 85 16.21 20.63 -4.75
N GLU A 86 16.27 20.54 -6.08
CA GLU A 86 15.11 20.57 -6.97
C GLU A 86 14.08 19.47 -6.61
N VAL A 87 14.56 18.31 -6.18
CA VAL A 87 13.71 17.16 -5.82
C VAL A 87 12.94 17.40 -4.53
N ILE A 88 13.58 18.03 -3.56
CA ILE A 88 12.92 18.39 -2.29
C ILE A 88 11.96 19.55 -2.53
N ARG A 89 12.42 20.57 -3.22
CA ARG A 89 11.67 21.80 -3.46
C ARG A 89 10.34 21.59 -4.18
N ARG A 90 10.27 20.63 -5.12
CA ARG A 90 9.03 20.27 -5.83
C ARG A 90 8.00 19.54 -4.96
N GLU A 91 8.42 18.99 -3.82
CA GLU A 91 7.52 18.32 -2.86
C GLU A 91 7.02 19.27 -1.75
N LEU A 92 7.52 20.51 -1.72
CA LEU A 92 7.08 21.53 -0.76
C LEU A 92 5.74 22.13 -1.22
N TYR A 93 4.78 22.18 -0.32
CA TYR A 93 3.49 22.83 -0.52
C TYR A 93 3.48 24.29 -0.10
N THR A 94 4.51 24.74 0.64
CA THR A 94 4.72 26.13 1.04
C THR A 94 5.66 26.81 0.06
N ARG A 95 5.25 27.92 -0.56
CA ARG A 95 6.03 28.61 -1.59
C ARG A 95 6.23 30.07 -1.25
N PRO A 96 7.38 30.68 -1.62
CA PRO A 96 7.58 32.12 -1.49
C PRO A 96 6.48 32.92 -2.19
N GLY A 97 5.98 33.98 -1.54
CA GLY A 97 4.91 34.85 -2.03
C GLY A 97 3.49 34.37 -1.72
N GLU A 98 3.30 33.15 -1.18
CA GLU A 98 2.01 32.66 -0.71
C GLU A 98 1.79 33.01 0.76
N LEU A 99 0.53 33.10 1.19
CA LEU A 99 0.20 33.25 2.61
C LEU A 99 0.68 32.02 3.40
N TYR A 100 1.13 32.24 4.61
CA TYR A 100 1.43 31.14 5.53
C TYR A 100 0.18 30.25 5.70
N ASN A 101 0.36 28.96 5.61
CA ASN A 101 -0.71 27.98 5.79
C ASN A 101 -0.17 26.76 6.55
N GLN A 102 -0.74 26.52 7.71
CA GLN A 102 -0.29 25.47 8.61
C GLN A 102 -0.59 24.07 8.08
N SER A 103 -1.75 23.86 7.50
CA SER A 103 -2.12 22.58 6.90
C SER A 103 -1.20 22.19 5.77
N LEU A 104 -0.79 23.15 4.91
CA LEU A 104 0.18 22.91 3.82
C LEU A 104 1.59 22.61 4.37
N LEU A 105 1.96 23.23 5.50
CA LEU A 105 3.23 22.94 6.18
C LEU A 105 3.25 21.49 6.67
N PHE A 106 2.19 21.03 7.36
CA PHE A 106 2.09 19.64 7.80
C PHE A 106 1.99 18.65 6.64
N GLN A 107 1.34 19.04 5.56
CA GLN A 107 1.33 18.24 4.34
C GLN A 107 2.74 18.08 3.76
N THR A 108 3.56 19.14 3.81
CA THR A 108 4.98 19.07 3.43
C THR A 108 5.75 18.10 4.33
N ILE A 109 5.58 18.18 5.67
CA ILE A 109 6.23 17.26 6.61
C ILE A 109 5.90 15.79 6.27
N ARG A 110 4.62 15.49 6.04
CA ARG A 110 4.18 14.13 5.66
C ARG A 110 4.76 13.68 4.33
N THR A 111 4.78 14.57 3.35
CA THR A 111 5.32 14.25 2.02
C THR A 111 6.81 13.96 2.09
N LEU A 112 7.58 14.80 2.76
CA LEU A 112 9.01 14.57 2.98
C LEU A 112 9.28 13.29 3.78
N GLY A 113 8.49 13.03 4.82
CA GLY A 113 8.56 11.78 5.59
C GLY A 113 8.25 10.54 4.76
N SER A 114 7.27 10.61 3.87
CA SER A 114 6.89 9.50 2.99
C SER A 114 7.92 9.19 1.90
N MET A 115 8.82 10.11 1.58
CA MET A 115 9.92 9.87 0.63
C MET A 115 10.91 8.82 1.14
N GLY A 116 11.03 8.64 2.47
CA GLY A 116 11.93 7.66 3.08
C GLY A 116 13.42 8.02 2.98
N HIS A 117 13.74 9.28 2.69
CA HIS A 117 15.12 9.79 2.60
C HIS A 117 15.56 10.55 3.83
N PHE A 118 14.65 10.87 4.75
CA PHE A 118 14.89 11.72 5.91
C PHE A 118 14.48 11.03 7.20
N THR A 119 15.15 11.36 8.29
CA THR A 119 14.74 10.98 9.65
C THR A 119 13.40 11.67 9.96
N ALA A 120 12.33 10.90 10.16
CA ALA A 120 10.98 11.47 10.31
C ALA A 120 10.85 12.44 11.49
N GLU A 121 11.53 12.15 12.61
CA GLU A 121 11.56 12.99 13.81
C GLU A 121 12.35 14.29 13.62
N ALA A 122 13.25 14.34 12.63
CA ALA A 122 14.06 15.52 12.31
C ALA A 122 13.40 16.45 11.28
N ILE A 123 12.28 16.07 10.68
CA ILE A 123 11.54 16.93 9.74
C ILE A 123 10.71 17.95 10.53
N ALA A 124 11.39 19.00 11.01
CA ALA A 124 10.75 20.11 11.70
C ALA A 124 11.16 21.42 11.03
N PRO A 125 10.22 22.20 10.45
CA PRO A 125 10.55 23.47 9.85
C PRO A 125 10.89 24.49 10.94
N ASP A 126 11.93 25.27 10.71
CA ASP A 126 12.27 26.45 11.48
C ASP A 126 11.61 27.66 10.84
N ILE A 127 10.67 28.27 11.56
CA ILE A 127 9.82 29.37 11.10
C ILE A 127 10.27 30.64 11.82
N GLN A 128 10.84 31.59 11.08
CA GLN A 128 11.38 32.82 11.66
C GLN A 128 10.74 34.06 11.00
N PRO A 129 10.21 35.00 11.80
CA PRO A 129 9.81 36.29 11.25
C PRO A 129 11.00 37.01 10.64
N VAL A 130 10.80 37.69 9.52
CA VAL A 130 11.83 38.47 8.86
C VAL A 130 12.14 39.72 9.69
N VAL A 131 13.41 40.02 9.94
CA VAL A 131 13.84 41.21 10.67
C VAL A 131 13.32 42.47 9.96
N ASN A 132 12.69 43.36 10.69
CA ASN A 132 12.06 44.59 10.21
C ASN A 132 10.79 44.42 9.37
N SER A 133 10.15 43.27 9.43
CA SER A 133 8.83 43.06 8.80
C SER A 133 7.90 42.30 9.76
N ASP A 134 6.71 42.86 9.98
CA ASP A 134 5.67 42.23 10.81
C ASP A 134 4.72 41.33 10.01
N GLU A 135 4.98 41.16 8.70
CA GLU A 135 4.10 40.49 7.76
C GLU A 135 4.79 39.42 6.91
N LEU A 136 6.11 39.24 7.11
CA LEU A 136 6.92 38.29 6.36
C LEU A 136 7.51 37.23 7.27
N VAL A 137 7.57 35.99 6.78
CA VAL A 137 8.14 34.84 7.49
C VAL A 137 9.04 34.02 6.55
N ASP A 138 10.20 33.62 7.07
CA ASP A 138 11.09 32.66 6.42
C ASP A 138 10.84 31.27 6.99
N ILE A 139 10.80 30.26 6.13
CA ILE A 139 10.64 28.86 6.50
C ILE A 139 11.89 28.10 6.08
N ASN A 140 12.66 27.60 7.04
CA ASN A 140 13.85 26.81 6.80
C ASN A 140 13.57 25.33 7.13
N TRP A 141 13.98 24.42 6.23
CA TRP A 141 13.89 22.99 6.38
C TRP A 141 15.28 22.40 6.66
N PRO A 142 15.69 22.28 7.92
CA PRO A 142 16.88 21.51 8.28
C PRO A 142 16.54 20.03 8.18
N LEU A 143 17.09 19.34 7.17
CA LEU A 143 16.79 17.94 6.91
C LEU A 143 18.00 17.07 7.30
N GLU A 144 17.73 15.89 7.82
CA GLU A 144 18.75 14.88 8.11
C GLU A 144 18.52 13.67 7.22
N GLU A 145 19.42 13.50 6.22
CA GLU A 145 19.31 12.39 5.27
C GLU A 145 19.75 11.07 5.89
N ILE A 146 18.95 10.04 5.61
CA ILE A 146 19.26 8.65 5.93
C ILE A 146 19.53 7.83 4.66
N ALA A 147 20.19 6.69 4.81
CA ALA A 147 20.32 5.73 3.72
C ALA A 147 18.95 5.12 3.42
N SER A 148 18.45 5.36 2.21
CA SER A 148 17.13 4.89 1.76
C SER A 148 17.20 3.62 0.92
N ASP A 149 18.39 3.21 0.50
CA ASP A 149 18.57 1.98 -0.26
C ASP A 149 18.29 0.75 0.59
N GLN A 150 17.64 -0.22 -0.01
CA GLN A 150 17.18 -1.41 0.70
C GLN A 150 17.78 -2.67 0.08
N PHE A 151 18.33 -3.52 0.92
CA PHE A 151 18.60 -4.89 0.61
C PHE A 151 17.51 -5.74 1.23
N GLN A 152 16.80 -6.50 0.41
CA GLN A 152 15.72 -7.36 0.86
C GLN A 152 16.20 -8.81 0.78
N ILE A 153 16.11 -9.50 1.90
CA ILE A 153 16.27 -10.95 1.95
C ILE A 153 14.97 -11.46 2.55
N ALA A 154 14.25 -12.24 1.80
CA ALA A 154 13.02 -12.85 2.27
C ALA A 154 13.07 -14.35 2.00
N GLY A 155 12.25 -15.10 2.70
CA GLY A 155 12.12 -16.52 2.47
C GLY A 155 10.77 -16.99 2.98
N GLY A 156 10.24 -18.03 2.34
CA GLY A 156 8.96 -18.60 2.67
C GLY A 156 8.95 -20.10 2.45
N TRP A 157 8.05 -20.79 3.11
CA TRP A 157 7.83 -22.21 2.94
C TRP A 157 6.60 -22.42 2.05
N GLY A 158 6.78 -22.98 0.86
CA GLY A 158 5.68 -23.22 -0.07
C GLY A 158 5.96 -24.44 -0.95
N GLY A 159 4.91 -25.14 -1.35
CA GLY A 159 5.03 -26.36 -2.16
C GLY A 159 5.89 -27.44 -1.53
N GLY A 160 5.97 -27.51 -0.18
CA GLY A 160 6.83 -28.46 0.55
C GLY A 160 8.32 -28.12 0.57
N THR A 161 8.71 -26.94 0.16
CA THR A 161 10.11 -26.48 0.11
C THR A 161 10.26 -25.04 0.58
N PHE A 162 11.49 -24.67 0.92
CA PHE A 162 11.83 -23.28 1.24
C PHE A 162 12.24 -22.54 -0.04
N VAL A 163 11.69 -21.35 -0.23
CA VAL A 163 12.05 -20.43 -1.32
C VAL A 163 12.70 -19.20 -0.72
N GLY A 164 13.89 -18.89 -1.18
CA GLY A 164 14.59 -17.66 -0.83
C GLY A 164 14.45 -16.59 -1.90
N SER A 165 14.36 -15.34 -1.49
CA SER A 165 14.42 -14.17 -2.37
C SER A 165 15.48 -13.19 -1.91
N VAL A 166 16.13 -12.56 -2.88
CA VAL A 166 17.07 -11.46 -2.67
C VAL A 166 16.65 -10.31 -3.56
N GLY A 167 16.59 -9.12 -2.99
CA GLY A 167 16.27 -7.91 -3.72
C GLY A 167 17.19 -6.75 -3.35
N ILE A 168 17.43 -5.88 -4.32
CA ILE A 168 18.13 -4.61 -4.14
C ILE A 168 17.20 -3.53 -4.66
N THR A 169 16.92 -2.51 -3.84
CA THR A 169 16.17 -1.34 -4.24
C THR A 169 17.02 -0.09 -3.99
N LEU A 170 17.38 0.59 -5.07
CA LEU A 170 18.06 1.87 -5.06
C LEU A 170 16.97 2.95 -5.13
N ASN A 171 16.84 3.76 -4.08
CA ASN A 171 15.73 4.71 -3.96
C ASN A 171 16.07 6.14 -4.39
N ASN A 172 17.32 6.43 -4.69
CA ASN A 172 17.75 7.78 -5.11
C ASN A 172 18.52 7.77 -6.43
N LEU A 173 18.16 6.88 -7.35
CA LEU A 173 18.81 6.85 -8.66
C LEU A 173 18.57 8.15 -9.44
N SER A 174 19.53 8.53 -10.27
CA SER A 174 19.44 9.65 -11.19
C SER A 174 19.95 9.26 -12.58
N ILE A 175 19.04 9.04 -13.52
CA ILE A 175 19.41 8.83 -14.93
C ILE A 175 20.08 10.09 -15.50
N LYS A 176 19.63 11.28 -15.11
CA LYS A 176 20.20 12.59 -15.54
C LYS A 176 21.69 12.72 -15.17
N ASN A 177 22.08 12.12 -14.04
CA ASN A 177 23.45 12.19 -13.52
C ASN A 177 24.32 11.01 -13.93
N PHE A 178 23.80 10.07 -14.74
CA PHE A 178 24.50 8.84 -15.12
C PHE A 178 25.85 9.10 -15.80
N PHE A 179 25.93 10.10 -16.65
CA PHE A 179 27.15 10.46 -17.38
C PHE A 179 27.98 11.58 -16.72
N LYS A 180 27.57 12.06 -15.53
CA LYS A 180 28.31 13.11 -14.83
C LYS A 180 29.38 12.51 -13.92
N LYS A 181 30.65 12.91 -14.14
CA LYS A 181 31.76 12.58 -13.23
C LYS A 181 31.48 13.16 -11.84
N GLY A 182 31.66 12.37 -10.77
CA GLY A 182 31.44 12.81 -9.38
C GLY A 182 30.01 12.62 -8.85
N ALA A 183 29.04 12.28 -9.70
CA ALA A 183 27.67 11.96 -9.27
C ALA A 183 27.53 10.50 -8.77
N TRP A 184 28.54 9.66 -8.97
CA TRP A 184 28.57 8.25 -8.54
C TRP A 184 29.03 8.15 -7.07
N ARG A 185 28.06 7.86 -6.12
CA ARG A 185 28.30 7.79 -4.67
C ARG A 185 27.44 6.72 -3.96
N PRO A 186 27.48 5.43 -4.20
CA PRO A 186 28.28 4.63 -5.16
C PRO A 186 27.68 4.50 -6.57
N TYR A 187 26.46 4.93 -6.80
CA TYR A 187 25.79 4.97 -8.10
C TYR A 187 25.32 6.42 -8.38
N PRO A 188 24.88 6.75 -9.60
CA PRO A 188 24.43 8.12 -9.91
C PRO A 188 23.15 8.44 -9.12
N MET A 189 23.23 9.38 -8.17
CA MET A 189 22.19 9.73 -7.22
C MET A 189 21.65 11.13 -7.45
N GLY A 190 20.50 11.44 -6.82
CA GLY A 190 19.99 12.80 -6.65
C GLY A 190 18.54 13.02 -7.09
N GLN A 191 17.95 12.19 -7.96
CA GLN A 191 16.64 12.45 -8.56
C GLN A 191 15.46 11.68 -7.95
N ASN A 192 15.66 10.96 -6.84
CA ASN A 192 14.61 10.16 -6.19
C ASN A 192 13.97 9.11 -7.13
N GLN A 193 14.69 8.70 -8.19
CA GLN A 193 14.25 7.61 -9.04
C GLN A 193 14.55 6.28 -8.36
N ARG A 194 13.64 5.31 -8.51
CA ARG A 194 13.75 3.99 -7.88
C ARG A 194 14.09 2.93 -8.92
N LEU A 195 15.10 2.13 -8.63
CA LEU A 195 15.42 0.92 -9.38
C LEU A 195 15.38 -0.27 -8.43
N SER A 196 14.49 -1.24 -8.69
CA SER A 196 14.41 -2.49 -7.94
C SER A 196 14.80 -3.66 -8.82
N ILE A 197 15.64 -4.53 -8.30
CA ILE A 197 16.04 -5.79 -8.93
C ILE A 197 15.84 -6.88 -7.89
N SER A 198 15.10 -7.93 -8.24
CA SER A 198 14.86 -9.05 -7.34
C SER A 198 15.05 -10.39 -8.06
N ALA A 199 15.50 -11.37 -7.28
CA ALA A 199 15.63 -12.75 -7.71
C ALA A 199 15.07 -13.66 -6.63
N GLN A 200 14.32 -14.68 -7.03
CA GLN A 200 13.75 -15.70 -6.14
C GLN A 200 14.11 -17.08 -6.65
N THR A 201 14.39 -18.00 -5.74
CA THR A 201 14.66 -19.40 -6.09
C THR A 201 14.50 -20.32 -4.90
N ASN A 202 14.09 -21.55 -5.15
CA ASN A 202 14.19 -22.65 -4.20
C ASN A 202 15.41 -23.56 -4.46
N GLY A 203 16.28 -23.14 -5.36
CA GLY A 203 17.49 -23.90 -5.74
C GLY A 203 17.23 -25.02 -6.76
N THR A 204 16.01 -25.49 -6.94
CA THR A 204 15.69 -26.64 -7.81
C THR A 204 14.71 -26.27 -8.90
N TYR A 205 13.43 -26.30 -8.61
CA TYR A 205 12.36 -26.26 -9.61
C TYR A 205 11.76 -24.85 -9.82
N TYR A 206 12.10 -23.85 -9.00
CA TYR A 206 11.58 -22.50 -9.14
C TYR A 206 12.69 -21.46 -9.23
N LYS A 207 12.57 -20.57 -10.21
CA LYS A 207 13.42 -19.37 -10.38
C LYS A 207 12.59 -18.23 -10.92
N ALA A 208 12.74 -17.04 -10.34
CA ALA A 208 12.12 -15.84 -10.87
C ALA A 208 13.08 -14.63 -10.77
N PHE A 209 12.96 -13.72 -11.72
CA PHE A 209 13.70 -12.47 -11.78
C PHE A 209 12.74 -11.35 -12.10
N ALA A 210 12.87 -10.22 -11.42
CA ALA A 210 12.12 -9.04 -11.74
C ALA A 210 13.01 -7.79 -11.65
N ILE A 211 12.75 -6.85 -12.54
CA ILE A 211 13.36 -5.53 -12.56
C ILE A 211 12.26 -4.49 -12.72
N SER A 212 12.31 -3.41 -11.96
CA SER A 212 11.42 -2.28 -12.14
C SER A 212 12.15 -0.97 -11.94
N PHE A 213 11.81 0.00 -12.77
CA PHE A 213 12.27 1.37 -12.66
C PHE A 213 11.07 2.29 -12.50
N THR A 214 11.14 3.22 -11.55
CA THR A 214 10.08 4.21 -11.29
C THR A 214 10.69 5.62 -11.18
N ASP A 215 10.19 6.53 -12.00
CA ASP A 215 10.41 7.97 -11.85
C ASP A 215 9.15 8.60 -11.25
N PRO A 216 9.19 9.11 -10.00
CA PRO A 216 8.01 9.68 -9.33
C PRO A 216 7.59 11.05 -9.90
N TRP A 217 8.46 11.72 -10.66
CA TRP A 217 8.21 13.04 -11.24
C TRP A 217 8.63 13.09 -12.72
N MET A 218 8.08 12.23 -13.53
CA MET A 218 8.38 12.20 -14.97
C MET A 218 8.22 13.58 -15.60
N GLY A 219 9.33 14.09 -16.16
CA GLY A 219 9.41 15.43 -16.73
C GLY A 219 9.60 16.56 -15.72
N GLY A 220 9.70 16.30 -14.41
CA GLY A 220 10.10 17.25 -13.36
C GLY A 220 9.11 18.37 -12.98
N ARG A 221 7.98 18.50 -13.71
CA ARG A 221 7.04 19.63 -13.54
C ARG A 221 5.78 19.30 -12.73
N LYS A 222 5.34 18.05 -12.75
CA LYS A 222 4.12 17.58 -12.07
C LYS A 222 4.40 16.24 -11.39
N PRO A 223 3.72 15.90 -10.29
CA PRO A 223 3.89 14.63 -9.59
C PRO A 223 3.25 13.46 -10.36
N ASN A 224 3.65 13.28 -11.61
CA ASN A 224 3.26 12.16 -12.45
C ASN A 224 4.37 11.11 -12.39
N SER A 225 4.07 9.94 -11.86
CA SER A 225 5.02 8.84 -11.83
C SER A 225 4.98 8.04 -13.13
N PHE A 226 6.14 7.57 -13.56
CA PHE A 226 6.29 6.60 -14.63
C PHE A 226 6.98 5.36 -14.10
N THR A 227 6.42 4.20 -14.36
CA THR A 227 7.01 2.91 -13.97
C THR A 227 7.13 2.03 -15.20
N ILE A 228 8.29 1.38 -15.35
CA ILE A 228 8.48 0.30 -16.31
C ILE A 228 9.02 -0.91 -15.55
N SER A 229 8.49 -2.09 -15.85
CA SER A 229 8.93 -3.32 -15.22
C SER A 229 8.99 -4.46 -16.21
N ALA A 230 9.85 -5.44 -15.90
CA ALA A 230 9.94 -6.69 -16.61
C ALA A 230 10.18 -7.82 -15.60
N HIS A 231 9.63 -9.00 -15.89
CA HIS A 231 9.83 -10.17 -15.09
C HIS A 231 9.93 -11.44 -15.93
N TYR A 232 10.56 -12.45 -15.34
CA TYR A 232 10.62 -13.79 -15.87
C TYR A 232 10.54 -14.79 -14.74
N SER A 233 9.75 -15.85 -14.89
CA SER A 233 9.73 -16.98 -13.96
C SER A 233 9.77 -18.31 -14.69
N ASP A 234 10.38 -19.30 -14.06
CA ASP A 234 10.47 -20.69 -14.52
C ASP A 234 10.13 -21.59 -13.33
N GLU A 235 8.99 -22.24 -13.42
CA GLU A 235 8.59 -23.32 -12.54
C GLU A 235 8.63 -24.62 -13.33
N ASN A 236 9.30 -25.66 -12.81
CA ASN A 236 9.51 -26.90 -13.52
C ASN A 236 9.50 -28.10 -12.56
N ASN A 237 9.60 -29.31 -13.08
CA ASN A 237 9.61 -30.53 -12.30
C ASN A 237 10.99 -31.10 -11.98
N ALA A 238 12.04 -30.26 -11.97
CA ALA A 238 13.39 -30.70 -11.61
C ALA A 238 13.46 -31.07 -10.12
N TYR A 239 13.98 -32.24 -9.81
CA TYR A 239 14.19 -32.67 -8.43
C TYR A 239 15.54 -32.19 -7.86
N TYR A 240 16.57 -32.07 -8.72
CA TYR A 240 17.88 -31.58 -8.35
C TYR A 240 18.25 -30.32 -9.13
N ALA A 241 19.07 -29.45 -8.53
CA ALA A 241 19.47 -28.16 -9.10
C ALA A 241 20.15 -28.26 -10.48
N TRP A 242 20.83 -29.37 -10.76
CA TRP A 242 21.51 -29.67 -12.03
C TRP A 242 20.63 -30.40 -13.06
N GLN A 243 19.44 -30.85 -12.65
CA GLN A 243 18.48 -31.55 -13.52
C GLN A 243 17.70 -30.54 -14.35
N LYS A 244 17.61 -30.80 -15.66
CA LYS A 244 16.74 -30.04 -16.53
C LYS A 244 15.30 -30.56 -16.40
N GLY A 245 14.37 -29.72 -15.98
CA GLY A 245 12.97 -30.06 -15.92
C GLY A 245 12.42 -30.39 -17.31
N THR A 246 11.63 -31.45 -17.40
CA THR A 246 10.93 -31.86 -18.63
C THR A 246 9.56 -31.23 -18.77
N ARG A 247 8.92 -30.89 -17.65
CA ARG A 247 7.64 -30.18 -17.54
C ARG A 247 7.92 -28.80 -16.99
N TYR A 248 7.24 -27.79 -17.50
CA TYR A 248 7.46 -26.43 -17.01
C TYR A 248 6.25 -25.53 -17.23
N PHE A 249 6.17 -24.53 -16.36
CA PHE A 249 5.37 -23.32 -16.49
C PHE A 249 6.30 -22.11 -16.42
N ARG A 250 6.41 -21.37 -17.52
CA ARG A 250 7.25 -20.19 -17.63
C ARG A 250 6.43 -18.98 -17.94
N THR A 251 6.75 -17.88 -17.30
CA THR A 251 6.13 -16.58 -17.60
C THR A 251 7.21 -15.56 -17.95
N ALA A 252 6.89 -14.68 -18.87
CA ALA A 252 7.72 -13.52 -19.20
C ALA A 252 6.79 -12.34 -19.44
N GLY A 253 7.03 -11.24 -18.73
CA GLY A 253 6.16 -10.08 -18.82
C GLY A 253 6.92 -8.77 -18.83
N VAL A 254 6.29 -7.76 -19.45
CA VAL A 254 6.71 -6.37 -19.41
C VAL A 254 5.49 -5.50 -19.14
N ALA A 255 5.67 -4.44 -18.35
CA ALA A 255 4.60 -3.50 -18.06
C ALA A 255 5.14 -2.07 -18.06
N ALA A 256 4.28 -1.13 -18.47
CA ALA A 256 4.56 0.30 -18.38
C ALA A 256 3.33 1.00 -17.79
N GLY A 257 3.55 1.83 -16.77
CA GLY A 257 2.48 2.48 -16.05
C GLY A 257 2.73 3.96 -15.80
N LEU A 258 1.65 4.71 -15.71
CA LEU A 258 1.62 6.12 -15.38
C LEU A 258 0.76 6.33 -14.15
N GLY A 259 1.30 7.01 -13.14
CA GLY A 259 0.59 7.40 -11.93
C GLY A 259 0.44 8.90 -11.83
N LYS A 260 -0.64 9.33 -11.19
CA LYS A 260 -0.92 10.74 -10.91
C LYS A 260 -1.49 10.89 -9.51
N ARG A 261 -0.97 11.86 -8.74
CA ARG A 261 -1.64 12.33 -7.53
C ARG A 261 -2.82 13.23 -7.92
N LEU A 262 -3.94 13.06 -7.27
CA LEU A 262 -5.16 13.84 -7.53
C LEU A 262 -5.33 14.87 -6.40
N ASP A 263 -5.76 16.07 -6.77
CA ASP A 263 -6.03 17.15 -5.81
C ASP A 263 -7.48 17.09 -5.29
N TRP A 264 -8.35 16.38 -5.98
CA TRP A 264 -9.76 16.22 -5.64
C TRP A 264 -10.14 14.73 -5.62
N PRO A 265 -10.95 14.25 -4.64
CA PRO A 265 -11.65 14.97 -3.56
C PRO A 265 -10.75 15.41 -2.41
N ASP A 266 -9.60 14.79 -2.20
CA ASP A 266 -8.58 15.16 -1.23
C ASP A 266 -7.17 14.78 -1.76
N PRO A 267 -6.06 15.30 -1.19
CA PRO A 267 -4.70 15.09 -1.70
C PRO A 267 -4.16 13.67 -1.47
N TYR A 268 -4.92 12.77 -0.88
CA TYR A 268 -4.52 11.38 -0.65
C TYR A 268 -4.89 10.45 -1.79
N PHE A 269 -5.67 10.92 -2.78
CA PHE A 269 -6.06 10.13 -3.94
C PHE A 269 -4.94 10.03 -4.97
N THR A 270 -4.79 8.83 -5.51
CA THR A 270 -3.88 8.51 -6.61
C THR A 270 -4.61 7.74 -7.70
N PHE A 271 -4.28 8.01 -8.93
CA PHE A 271 -4.73 7.25 -10.08
C PHE A 271 -3.52 6.66 -10.80
N TYR A 272 -3.59 5.37 -11.13
CA TYR A 272 -2.54 4.64 -11.84
C TYR A 272 -3.14 3.88 -13.01
N ALA A 273 -2.52 3.99 -14.17
CA ALA A 273 -2.88 3.26 -15.37
C ALA A 273 -1.64 2.52 -15.89
N GLU A 274 -1.77 1.23 -16.15
CA GLU A 274 -0.69 0.35 -16.59
C GLU A 274 -1.13 -0.45 -17.80
N ALA A 275 -0.27 -0.53 -18.80
CA ALA A 275 -0.38 -1.48 -19.90
C ALA A 275 0.67 -2.57 -19.70
N SER A 276 0.25 -3.83 -19.81
CA SER A 276 1.14 -4.98 -19.65
C SER A 276 0.97 -6.00 -20.76
N TYR A 277 2.06 -6.65 -21.09
CA TYR A 277 2.09 -7.81 -21.96
C TYR A 277 2.78 -8.96 -21.21
N GLU A 278 2.11 -10.11 -21.16
CA GLU A 278 2.64 -11.34 -20.58
C GLU A 278 2.53 -12.49 -21.54
N ARG A 279 3.51 -13.38 -21.47
CA ARG A 279 3.52 -14.62 -22.21
C ARG A 279 3.69 -15.78 -21.25
N TYR A 280 2.73 -16.68 -21.25
CA TYR A 280 2.74 -17.95 -20.55
C TYR A 280 3.18 -19.06 -21.49
N MET A 281 4.10 -19.91 -21.03
CA MET A 281 4.65 -21.04 -21.79
C MET A 281 4.56 -22.30 -20.92
N LEU A 282 3.84 -23.30 -21.40
CA LEU A 282 3.53 -24.52 -20.64
C LEU A 282 3.98 -25.75 -21.42
N LYS A 283 4.49 -26.73 -20.70
CA LYS A 283 4.78 -28.05 -21.22
C LYS A 283 4.42 -29.09 -20.17
N ASP A 284 3.42 -29.93 -20.52
CA ASP A 284 2.88 -31.00 -19.66
C ASP A 284 2.53 -30.52 -18.24
N TRP A 285 2.00 -29.29 -18.14
CA TRP A 285 1.64 -28.63 -16.87
C TRP A 285 0.17 -28.82 -16.54
N ASN A 286 -0.12 -29.71 -15.59
CA ASN A 286 -1.49 -30.18 -15.33
C ASN A 286 -2.32 -29.25 -14.43
N THR A 287 -1.72 -28.19 -13.90
CA THR A 287 -2.39 -27.24 -12.99
C THR A 287 -3.45 -26.40 -13.71
N PHE A 288 -3.25 -26.12 -15.00
CA PHE A 288 -4.15 -25.32 -15.82
C PHE A 288 -4.87 -26.17 -16.87
N VAL A 289 -5.97 -25.65 -17.40
CA VAL A 289 -6.69 -26.28 -18.52
C VAL A 289 -5.79 -26.36 -19.75
N LEU A 290 -5.05 -25.29 -20.05
CA LEU A 290 -4.00 -25.29 -21.07
C LEU A 290 -2.75 -25.99 -20.50
N LYS A 291 -2.52 -27.24 -20.91
CA LYS A 291 -1.39 -28.04 -20.40
C LYS A 291 -0.12 -27.90 -21.23
N ASN A 292 -0.27 -27.64 -22.51
CA ASN A 292 0.81 -27.54 -23.49
C ASN A 292 0.61 -26.34 -24.40
N GLY A 293 1.70 -25.61 -24.69
CA GLY A 293 1.68 -24.50 -25.63
C GLY A 293 2.04 -23.15 -25.01
N ALA A 294 1.56 -22.09 -25.62
CA ALA A 294 1.79 -20.74 -25.15
C ALA A 294 0.53 -19.90 -25.22
N ALA A 295 0.36 -19.01 -24.25
CA ALA A 295 -0.72 -18.03 -24.21
C ALA A 295 -0.15 -16.62 -24.06
N ASN A 296 -0.79 -15.66 -24.73
CA ASN A 296 -0.42 -14.26 -24.67
C ASN A 296 -1.52 -13.47 -23.94
N LEU A 297 -1.12 -12.57 -23.07
CA LEU A 297 -2.00 -11.67 -22.33
C LEU A 297 -1.58 -10.23 -22.60
N LEU A 298 -2.46 -9.45 -23.19
CA LEU A 298 -2.33 -8.00 -23.27
C LEU A 298 -3.41 -7.40 -22.38
N SER A 299 -3.04 -6.57 -21.41
CA SER A 299 -4.01 -5.99 -20.49
C SER A 299 -3.73 -4.53 -20.18
N ILE A 300 -4.79 -3.82 -19.80
CA ILE A 300 -4.76 -2.48 -19.22
C ILE A 300 -5.31 -2.59 -17.80
N ARG A 301 -4.54 -2.16 -16.83
CA ARG A 301 -4.95 -2.09 -15.42
C ARG A 301 -5.09 -0.64 -14.99
N LEU A 302 -6.23 -0.30 -14.41
CA LEU A 302 -6.54 1.00 -13.84
C LEU A 302 -6.71 0.83 -12.34
N VAL A 303 -6.05 1.68 -11.56
CA VAL A 303 -6.13 1.66 -10.09
C VAL A 303 -6.45 3.06 -9.59
N LEU A 304 -7.52 3.18 -8.83
CA LEU A 304 -7.81 4.35 -8.02
C LEU A 304 -7.54 3.99 -6.56
N GLY A 305 -6.58 4.66 -5.96
CA GLY A 305 -6.19 4.46 -4.56
C GLY A 305 -6.38 5.71 -3.73
N ARG A 306 -6.59 5.55 -2.44
CA ARG A 306 -6.56 6.62 -1.43
C ARG A 306 -5.86 6.12 -0.19
N ASN A 307 -4.76 6.77 0.18
CA ASN A 307 -3.99 6.39 1.37
C ASN A 307 -3.78 7.60 2.28
N SER A 308 -4.48 7.62 3.41
CA SER A 308 -4.38 8.65 4.47
C SER A 308 -3.80 8.09 5.78
N VAL A 309 -3.11 6.96 5.70
CA VAL A 309 -2.50 6.30 6.86
C VAL A 309 -1.38 7.17 7.44
N ASP A 310 -1.34 7.32 8.76
CA ASP A 310 -0.42 8.20 9.48
C ASP A 310 1.04 7.68 9.50
N GLN A 311 1.24 6.37 9.54
CA GLN A 311 2.55 5.73 9.63
C GLN A 311 2.59 4.41 8.86
N PRO A 312 3.69 4.08 8.17
CA PRO A 312 3.77 2.86 7.37
C PRO A 312 3.90 1.57 8.21
N ILE A 313 4.62 1.58 9.36
CA ILE A 313 4.97 0.35 10.09
C ILE A 313 3.93 -0.01 11.14
N TYR A 314 3.48 0.95 11.93
CA TYR A 314 2.45 0.77 12.95
C TYR A 314 1.37 1.84 12.80
N PRO A 315 0.49 1.72 11.80
CA PRO A 315 -0.58 2.67 11.59
C PRO A 315 -1.51 2.77 12.80
N ARG A 316 -1.79 3.98 13.23
CA ARG A 316 -2.71 4.25 14.34
C ARG A 316 -4.02 4.85 13.86
N ARG A 317 -3.96 5.61 12.75
CA ARG A 317 -5.10 6.34 12.20
C ARG A 317 -5.03 6.35 10.67
N GLY A 318 -6.19 6.59 10.08
CA GLY A 318 -6.31 6.74 8.64
C GLY A 318 -6.89 5.52 7.95
N SER A 319 -6.86 5.57 6.65
CA SER A 319 -7.43 4.53 5.81
C SER A 319 -6.64 4.38 4.52
N ASP A 320 -6.64 3.16 3.99
CA ASP A 320 -6.09 2.84 2.69
C ASP A 320 -7.12 2.06 1.89
N PHE A 321 -7.55 2.64 0.75
CA PHE A 321 -8.55 2.06 -0.15
C PHE A 321 -7.98 1.96 -1.55
N SER A 322 -8.28 0.88 -2.23
CA SER A 322 -7.99 0.76 -3.65
C SER A 322 -9.10 0.03 -4.40
N VAL A 323 -9.39 0.53 -5.59
CA VAL A 323 -10.23 -0.12 -6.59
C VAL A 323 -9.35 -0.34 -7.81
N SER A 324 -9.20 -1.58 -8.24
CA SER A 324 -8.47 -1.91 -9.46
C SER A 324 -9.36 -2.64 -10.45
N VAL A 325 -9.21 -2.28 -11.72
CA VAL A 325 -9.87 -2.90 -12.85
C VAL A 325 -8.81 -3.26 -13.87
N GLN A 326 -8.72 -4.52 -14.23
CA GLN A 326 -7.84 -5.00 -15.29
C GLN A 326 -8.69 -5.54 -16.44
N LEU A 327 -8.44 -5.03 -17.62
CA LEU A 327 -9.21 -5.32 -18.83
C LEU A 327 -8.28 -5.86 -19.91
N THR A 328 -8.72 -6.87 -20.60
CA THR A 328 -8.10 -7.35 -21.83
C THR A 328 -8.97 -7.05 -23.03
N PRO A 329 -8.43 -7.03 -24.25
CA PRO A 329 -9.27 -7.00 -25.44
C PRO A 329 -10.17 -8.24 -25.52
N PRO A 330 -11.46 -8.09 -25.87
CA PRO A 330 -12.40 -9.20 -25.97
C PRO A 330 -12.24 -9.93 -27.33
N TYR A 331 -11.14 -10.64 -27.50
CA TYR A 331 -10.76 -11.28 -28.78
C TYR A 331 -11.84 -12.21 -29.32
N SER A 332 -12.55 -12.94 -28.43
CA SER A 332 -13.63 -13.87 -28.82
C SER A 332 -14.84 -13.22 -29.48
N LEU A 333 -14.98 -11.89 -29.37
CA LEU A 333 -16.04 -11.13 -30.03
C LEU A 333 -15.64 -10.70 -31.46
N TRP A 334 -14.34 -10.76 -31.79
CA TRP A 334 -13.80 -10.20 -33.04
C TRP A 334 -13.19 -11.23 -33.99
N ASP A 335 -12.72 -12.38 -33.45
CA ASP A 335 -11.93 -13.35 -34.22
C ASP A 335 -12.76 -14.37 -35.03
N GLY A 336 -14.09 -14.31 -34.91
CA GLY A 336 -15.03 -15.16 -35.67
C GLY A 336 -14.98 -16.67 -35.35
N LYS A 337 -14.28 -17.08 -34.28
CA LYS A 337 -14.17 -18.49 -33.90
C LYS A 337 -15.37 -18.98 -33.10
N ASP A 338 -15.82 -20.21 -33.37
CA ASP A 338 -16.84 -20.86 -32.54
C ASP A 338 -16.21 -21.52 -31.32
N TYR A 339 -16.22 -20.80 -30.19
CA TYR A 339 -15.71 -21.30 -28.92
C TYR A 339 -16.57 -22.39 -28.25
N LYS A 340 -17.75 -22.75 -28.83
CA LYS A 340 -18.55 -23.89 -28.41
C LYS A 340 -18.05 -25.18 -29.04
N SER A 341 -17.35 -25.09 -30.17
CA SER A 341 -16.88 -26.25 -30.91
C SER A 341 -15.84 -27.02 -30.10
N THR A 342 -16.02 -28.33 -30.04
CA THR A 342 -15.07 -29.31 -29.47
C THR A 342 -13.86 -29.55 -30.38
N ALA A 343 -13.95 -29.15 -31.65
CA ALA A 343 -12.84 -29.24 -32.61
C ALA A 343 -11.75 -28.21 -32.38
N LEU A 344 -12.05 -27.12 -31.64
CA LEU A 344 -11.07 -26.09 -31.33
C LEU A 344 -10.11 -26.59 -30.26
N SER A 345 -8.82 -26.66 -30.59
CA SER A 345 -7.79 -27.07 -29.64
C SER A 345 -7.65 -26.07 -28.49
N GLU A 346 -7.17 -26.51 -27.33
CA GLU A 346 -6.91 -25.61 -26.17
C GLU A 346 -5.90 -24.52 -26.51
N GLN A 347 -4.87 -24.84 -27.31
CA GLN A 347 -3.88 -23.86 -27.78
C GLN A 347 -4.53 -22.75 -28.63
N GLU A 348 -5.43 -23.10 -29.53
CA GLU A 348 -6.15 -22.13 -30.37
C GLU A 348 -7.14 -21.29 -29.56
N ARG A 349 -7.80 -21.92 -28.56
CA ARG A 349 -8.74 -21.28 -27.64
C ARG A 349 -8.05 -20.24 -26.77
N TYR A 350 -6.88 -20.54 -26.23
CA TYR A 350 -6.17 -19.73 -25.24
C TYR A 350 -4.92 -19.02 -25.78
N ASN A 351 -4.73 -18.96 -27.09
CA ASN A 351 -3.60 -18.22 -27.68
C ASN A 351 -3.55 -16.75 -27.23
N TRP A 352 -4.71 -16.13 -27.15
CA TRP A 352 -4.89 -14.80 -26.53
C TRP A 352 -5.87 -14.92 -25.37
N ILE A 353 -5.39 -14.59 -24.17
CA ILE A 353 -6.19 -14.60 -22.96
C ILE A 353 -7.10 -13.38 -22.92
N GLU A 354 -8.35 -13.59 -22.48
CA GLU A 354 -9.31 -12.52 -22.31
C GLU A 354 -10.07 -12.66 -20.99
N PHE A 355 -10.22 -11.54 -20.28
CA PHE A 355 -11.00 -11.41 -19.06
C PHE A 355 -11.20 -9.94 -18.69
N HIS A 356 -12.06 -9.72 -17.72
CA HIS A 356 -12.08 -8.50 -16.92
C HIS A 356 -11.96 -8.87 -15.43
N LYS A 357 -11.06 -8.21 -14.72
CA LYS A 357 -10.77 -8.51 -13.31
C LYS A 357 -10.99 -7.25 -12.48
N TRP A 358 -11.71 -7.41 -11.39
CA TRP A 358 -12.09 -6.34 -10.47
C TRP A 358 -11.60 -6.69 -9.10
N MET A 359 -10.93 -5.75 -8.43
CA MET A 359 -10.47 -5.93 -7.07
C MET A 359 -10.79 -4.69 -6.25
N LEU A 360 -11.33 -4.91 -5.06
CA LEU A 360 -11.61 -3.91 -4.05
C LEU A 360 -10.82 -4.28 -2.81
N LYS A 361 -10.04 -3.35 -2.29
CA LYS A 361 -9.32 -3.49 -1.02
C LYS A 361 -9.53 -2.24 -0.19
N GLY A 362 -9.82 -2.42 1.09
CA GLY A 362 -9.95 -1.29 2.00
C GLY A 362 -9.56 -1.69 3.40
N GLN A 363 -8.82 -0.80 4.07
CA GLN A 363 -8.45 -0.97 5.46
C GLN A 363 -8.55 0.34 6.22
N TRP A 364 -8.91 0.25 7.49
CA TRP A 364 -9.02 1.37 8.43
C TRP A 364 -8.25 1.11 9.68
N PHE A 365 -7.70 2.17 10.25
CA PHE A 365 -7.01 2.16 11.52
C PHE A 365 -7.65 3.17 12.47
N THR A 366 -8.02 2.73 13.66
CA THR A 366 -8.64 3.56 14.69
C THR A 366 -8.03 3.27 16.05
N PRO A 367 -7.47 4.27 16.74
CA PRO A 367 -6.97 4.10 18.08
C PRO A 367 -8.15 3.95 19.06
N LEU A 368 -8.13 2.91 19.89
CA LEU A 368 -9.16 2.66 20.91
C LEU A 368 -8.80 3.28 22.26
N THR A 369 -7.53 3.65 22.46
CA THR A 369 -7.03 4.28 23.69
C THR A 369 -6.55 5.69 23.40
N ARG A 370 -6.56 6.57 24.43
CA ARG A 370 -6.15 7.97 24.30
C ARG A 370 -4.67 8.13 23.92
N ASN A 371 -3.81 7.24 24.38
CA ASN A 371 -2.39 7.23 24.06
C ASN A 371 -2.09 6.59 22.68
N GLY A 372 -3.13 6.11 21.96
CA GLY A 372 -2.97 5.49 20.65
C GLY A 372 -2.23 4.16 20.65
N ASN A 373 -2.09 3.50 21.79
CA ASN A 373 -1.35 2.24 21.85
C ASN A 373 -2.21 1.06 21.41
N LEU A 374 -3.47 1.00 21.79
CA LEU A 374 -4.38 -0.04 21.30
C LEU A 374 -5.06 0.44 20.03
N VAL A 375 -4.83 -0.27 18.92
CA VAL A 375 -5.35 0.09 17.60
C VAL A 375 -6.25 -1.01 17.09
N LEU A 376 -7.43 -0.66 16.62
CA LEU A 376 -8.29 -1.52 15.82
C LEU A 376 -7.98 -1.29 14.34
N MET A 377 -7.64 -2.37 13.64
CA MET A 377 -7.59 -2.41 12.18
C MET A 377 -8.78 -3.24 11.68
N ALA A 378 -9.49 -2.72 10.70
CA ALA A 378 -10.52 -3.43 9.96
C ALA A 378 -10.18 -3.41 8.47
N ARG A 379 -10.24 -4.58 7.80
CA ARG A 379 -9.95 -4.74 6.37
C ARG A 379 -11.04 -5.52 5.68
N ALA A 380 -11.40 -5.10 4.48
CA ALA A 380 -12.28 -5.82 3.58
C ALA A 380 -11.64 -5.91 2.19
N GLU A 381 -11.65 -7.09 1.62
CA GLU A 381 -11.10 -7.37 0.29
C GLU A 381 -12.09 -8.21 -0.51
N MET A 382 -12.27 -7.88 -1.78
CA MET A 382 -13.11 -8.63 -2.71
C MET A 382 -12.45 -8.63 -4.09
N GLY A 383 -12.56 -9.74 -4.78
CA GLY A 383 -12.08 -9.86 -6.15
C GLY A 383 -13.04 -10.66 -7.02
N TYR A 384 -13.04 -10.33 -8.29
CA TYR A 384 -13.82 -11.03 -9.30
C TYR A 384 -13.08 -11.06 -10.63
N LEU A 385 -12.93 -12.25 -11.18
CA LEU A 385 -12.46 -12.51 -12.53
C LEU A 385 -13.63 -12.90 -13.42
N GLY A 386 -14.03 -12.01 -14.30
CA GLY A 386 -15.10 -12.21 -15.25
C GLY A 386 -14.59 -12.63 -16.63
N HIS A 387 -15.51 -12.98 -17.50
CA HIS A 387 -15.24 -13.42 -18.88
C HIS A 387 -16.16 -12.72 -19.87
N TYR A 388 -15.68 -12.44 -21.08
CA TYR A 388 -16.52 -11.92 -22.16
C TYR A 388 -17.28 -13.04 -22.88
N ASN A 389 -16.69 -14.23 -22.94
CA ASN A 389 -17.30 -15.41 -23.52
C ASN A 389 -17.29 -16.58 -22.51
N LYS A 390 -18.48 -17.12 -22.20
CA LYS A 390 -18.66 -18.23 -21.24
C LYS A 390 -17.91 -19.52 -21.61
N ASN A 391 -17.60 -19.71 -22.90
CA ASN A 391 -16.87 -20.88 -23.40
C ASN A 391 -15.35 -20.62 -23.48
N LYS A 392 -14.88 -19.44 -23.05
CA LYS A 392 -13.47 -19.06 -23.03
C LYS A 392 -13.12 -18.37 -21.71
N VAL A 393 -13.33 -19.08 -20.61
CA VAL A 393 -12.95 -18.59 -19.28
C VAL A 393 -11.44 -18.67 -19.13
N SER A 394 -10.79 -17.59 -18.66
CA SER A 394 -9.34 -17.57 -18.48
C SER A 394 -8.87 -18.68 -17.53
N PRO A 395 -7.86 -19.48 -17.92
CA PRO A 395 -7.21 -20.43 -17.02
C PRO A 395 -6.25 -19.73 -16.04
N PHE A 396 -5.81 -18.50 -16.36
CA PHE A 396 -4.88 -17.71 -15.57
C PHE A 396 -5.56 -16.54 -14.87
N GLU A 397 -4.85 -15.85 -14.00
CA GLU A 397 -5.27 -14.65 -13.26
C GLU A 397 -6.41 -14.91 -12.25
N ARG A 398 -6.60 -16.17 -11.85
CA ARG A 398 -7.55 -16.58 -10.81
C ARG A 398 -7.01 -16.32 -9.41
N PHE A 399 -7.83 -16.54 -8.41
CA PHE A 399 -7.48 -16.35 -7.01
C PHE A 399 -7.25 -17.70 -6.34
N GLU A 400 -6.19 -17.80 -5.55
CA GLU A 400 -5.95 -18.89 -4.61
C GLU A 400 -6.24 -18.38 -3.21
N VAL A 401 -7.21 -18.97 -2.50
CA VAL A 401 -7.70 -18.47 -1.22
C VAL A 401 -7.35 -19.44 -0.09
N GLY A 402 -6.55 -18.98 0.85
CA GLY A 402 -6.08 -19.76 2.01
C GLY A 402 -4.63 -19.46 2.35
N GLY A 403 -4.13 -20.06 3.43
CA GLY A 403 -2.74 -20.01 3.85
C GLY A 403 -2.26 -18.68 4.41
N ASP A 404 -0.96 -18.55 4.47
CA ASP A 404 -0.29 -17.34 4.98
C ASP A 404 0.00 -16.28 3.90
N GLY A 405 -0.26 -16.59 2.66
CA GLY A 405 0.08 -15.75 1.51
C GLY A 405 1.55 -15.84 1.10
N MET A 406 2.30 -16.68 1.78
CA MET A 406 3.71 -16.96 1.52
C MET A 406 3.86 -18.31 0.83
N THR A 407 3.28 -18.47 -0.35
CA THR A 407 3.53 -19.68 -1.17
C THR A 407 4.98 -19.83 -1.58
N GLY A 408 5.83 -18.99 -0.98
CA GLY A 408 7.27 -19.05 -1.16
C GLY A 408 7.76 -18.41 -2.46
N TYR A 409 6.88 -18.18 -3.44
CA TYR A 409 7.26 -17.61 -4.73
C TYR A 409 6.12 -16.81 -5.37
N ASN A 410 6.49 -15.84 -6.18
CA ASN A 410 5.52 -15.11 -7.00
C ASN A 410 5.00 -16.04 -8.10
N MET A 411 3.80 -16.54 -7.92
CA MET A 411 3.08 -17.26 -8.98
C MET A 411 2.46 -16.24 -9.92
N TYR A 412 3.17 -15.90 -10.99
CA TYR A 412 2.58 -15.06 -12.03
C TYR A 412 1.38 -15.76 -12.66
N GLY A 413 0.30 -15.02 -12.86
CA GLY A 413 -0.96 -15.56 -13.38
C GLY A 413 -1.91 -16.13 -12.35
N ILE A 414 -1.62 -15.99 -11.03
CA ILE A 414 -2.50 -16.35 -9.91
C ILE A 414 -2.34 -15.30 -8.82
N ASP A 415 -3.45 -14.80 -8.28
CA ASP A 415 -3.44 -13.92 -7.11
C ASP A 415 -3.67 -14.73 -5.83
N ILE A 416 -2.71 -14.66 -4.92
CA ILE A 416 -2.77 -15.36 -3.66
C ILE A 416 -3.46 -14.48 -2.62
N ILE A 417 -4.52 -15.00 -2.03
CA ILE A 417 -5.32 -14.34 -0.99
C ILE A 417 -5.12 -15.09 0.32
N SER A 418 -4.25 -14.57 1.16
CA SER A 418 -3.97 -15.20 2.45
C SER A 418 -5.22 -15.29 3.34
N MET A 419 -5.35 -16.37 4.09
CA MET A 419 -6.41 -16.58 5.06
C MET A 419 -5.87 -17.43 6.21
N ARG A 420 -5.53 -16.79 7.33
CA ARG A 420 -4.94 -17.47 8.50
C ARG A 420 -5.91 -18.46 9.13
N GLY A 421 -5.39 -19.59 9.61
CA GLY A 421 -6.20 -20.72 10.14
C GLY A 421 -6.66 -21.72 9.07
N TYR A 422 -6.15 -21.59 7.84
CA TYR A 422 -6.37 -22.49 6.73
C TYR A 422 -5.06 -22.75 5.98
N ASP A 423 -4.95 -23.89 5.29
CA ASP A 423 -3.84 -24.17 4.39
C ASP A 423 -3.97 -23.40 3.07
N ASP A 424 -2.89 -23.36 2.27
CA ASP A 424 -2.87 -22.72 0.95
C ASP A 424 -3.96 -23.33 0.04
N GLY A 425 -4.75 -22.46 -0.60
CA GLY A 425 -5.85 -22.88 -1.48
C GLY A 425 -7.00 -23.65 -0.81
N ALA A 426 -7.01 -23.79 0.51
CA ALA A 426 -7.99 -24.61 1.23
C ALA A 426 -9.43 -24.08 1.12
N LEU A 427 -9.62 -22.84 0.72
CA LEU A 427 -10.93 -22.22 0.54
C LEU A 427 -11.35 -22.13 -0.93
N ASP A 428 -10.54 -22.65 -1.85
CA ASP A 428 -10.91 -22.73 -3.26
C ASP A 428 -11.98 -23.80 -3.49
N PRO A 429 -12.88 -23.59 -4.46
CA PRO A 429 -13.98 -24.53 -4.71
C PRO A 429 -13.49 -25.93 -5.08
N VAL A 430 -14.19 -26.95 -4.60
CA VAL A 430 -13.88 -28.36 -4.89
C VAL A 430 -13.94 -28.62 -6.39
N GLY A 431 -12.92 -29.30 -6.92
CA GLY A 431 -12.81 -29.58 -8.34
C GLY A 431 -12.34 -28.44 -9.23
N SER A 432 -12.07 -27.28 -8.61
CA SER A 432 -11.37 -26.15 -9.25
C SER A 432 -10.09 -25.89 -8.48
N ASN A 433 -8.96 -25.77 -9.18
CA ASN A 433 -7.72 -25.47 -8.49
C ASN A 433 -7.68 -24.02 -7.93
N TYR A 434 -8.54 -23.13 -8.46
CA TYR A 434 -8.54 -21.71 -8.11
C TYR A 434 -9.93 -21.10 -8.21
N SER A 435 -10.13 -20.00 -7.47
CA SER A 435 -11.38 -19.23 -7.43
C SER A 435 -11.48 -18.19 -8.54
N CYS A 436 -12.69 -17.93 -9.04
CA CYS A 436 -12.99 -16.78 -9.91
C CYS A 436 -13.47 -15.55 -9.15
N ALA A 437 -13.93 -15.71 -7.93
CA ALA A 437 -14.28 -14.61 -7.04
C ALA A 437 -13.91 -14.96 -5.61
N TYR A 438 -13.66 -13.95 -4.78
CA TYR A 438 -13.42 -14.13 -3.36
C TYR A 438 -13.94 -12.94 -2.55
N ASN A 439 -14.19 -13.19 -1.28
CA ASN A 439 -14.33 -12.19 -0.24
C ASN A 439 -13.38 -12.50 0.91
N LYS A 440 -12.89 -11.45 1.60
CA LYS A 440 -12.11 -11.57 2.82
C LYS A 440 -12.35 -10.36 3.71
N TYR A 441 -12.54 -10.63 4.99
CA TYR A 441 -12.69 -9.63 6.04
C TYR A 441 -11.71 -9.94 7.15
N THR A 442 -11.02 -8.93 7.64
CA THR A 442 -10.05 -9.08 8.73
C THR A 442 -10.29 -7.97 9.75
N MET A 443 -10.34 -8.34 11.02
CA MET A 443 -10.27 -7.41 12.15
C MET A 443 -9.08 -7.77 13.02
N GLU A 444 -8.26 -6.78 13.37
CA GLU A 444 -7.10 -6.98 14.25
C GLU A 444 -7.10 -5.95 15.37
N LEU A 445 -6.85 -6.42 16.57
CA LEU A 445 -6.48 -5.58 17.70
C LEU A 445 -4.96 -5.63 17.86
N ARG A 446 -4.31 -4.49 17.68
CA ARG A 446 -2.85 -4.34 17.68
C ARG A 446 -2.39 -3.60 18.93
N TYR A 447 -1.36 -4.11 19.59
CA TYR A 447 -0.75 -3.47 20.75
C TYR A 447 0.77 -3.44 20.63
N PRO A 448 1.41 -2.27 20.72
CA PRO A 448 2.86 -2.16 20.58
C PRO A 448 3.56 -2.57 21.87
N LEU A 449 4.57 -3.41 21.74
CA LEU A 449 5.49 -3.75 22.83
C LEU A 449 6.70 -2.81 22.82
N LEU A 450 7.20 -2.49 21.63
CA LEU A 450 8.33 -1.61 21.43
C LEU A 450 8.14 -0.82 20.11
N LEU A 451 8.11 0.51 20.19
CA LEU A 451 8.07 1.42 19.04
C LEU A 451 9.18 2.48 19.20
N LYS A 452 10.44 2.06 19.31
CA LYS A 452 11.58 2.96 19.50
C LYS A 452 12.70 2.63 18.52
N GLY A 453 13.22 3.68 17.87
CA GLY A 453 14.34 3.57 16.94
C GLY A 453 13.98 2.78 15.69
N GLN A 454 14.93 1.97 15.24
CA GLN A 454 14.81 1.21 13.98
C GLN A 454 14.06 -0.13 14.12
N THR A 455 13.75 -0.56 15.36
CA THR A 455 13.06 -1.84 15.63
C THR A 455 11.69 -1.59 16.21
N ASN A 456 10.66 -2.14 15.58
CA ASN A 456 9.29 -2.06 16.07
C ASN A 456 8.75 -3.47 16.34
N ILE A 457 8.17 -3.67 17.51
CA ILE A 457 7.58 -4.95 17.92
C ILE A 457 6.15 -4.69 18.38
N TYR A 458 5.21 -5.42 17.84
CA TYR A 458 3.83 -5.39 18.30
C TYR A 458 3.18 -6.78 18.26
N VAL A 459 2.20 -6.96 19.11
CA VAL A 459 1.35 -8.16 19.16
C VAL A 459 -0.02 -7.82 18.60
N LEU A 460 -0.71 -8.82 18.09
CA LEU A 460 -2.06 -8.66 17.58
C LEU A 460 -2.93 -9.88 17.91
N GLY A 461 -4.22 -9.62 18.07
CA GLY A 461 -5.25 -10.65 18.01
C GLY A 461 -6.10 -10.39 16.77
N PHE A 462 -6.49 -11.42 16.05
CA PHE A 462 -7.24 -11.29 14.82
C PHE A 462 -8.49 -12.16 14.73
N LEU A 463 -9.45 -11.67 13.96
CA LEU A 463 -10.60 -12.40 13.45
C LEU A 463 -10.58 -12.28 11.93
N GLU A 464 -10.69 -13.39 11.21
CA GLU A 464 -10.78 -13.40 9.77
C GLU A 464 -11.99 -14.19 9.30
N GLY A 465 -12.55 -13.79 8.17
CA GLY A 465 -13.60 -14.49 7.48
C GLY A 465 -13.49 -14.30 5.98
N GLY A 466 -13.56 -15.37 5.21
CA GLY A 466 -13.45 -15.30 3.75
C GLY A 466 -13.85 -16.58 3.07
N ASN A 467 -13.96 -16.55 1.75
CA ASN A 467 -14.27 -17.73 0.93
C ASN A 467 -13.92 -17.48 -0.55
N GLY A 468 -13.62 -18.57 -1.25
CA GLY A 468 -13.49 -18.59 -2.70
C GLY A 468 -14.76 -19.10 -3.41
N PHE A 469 -15.00 -18.66 -4.63
CA PHE A 469 -16.20 -18.99 -5.43
C PHE A 469 -15.82 -19.32 -6.87
N THR A 470 -16.52 -20.29 -7.48
CA THR A 470 -16.30 -20.65 -8.88
C THR A 470 -16.82 -19.61 -9.87
N SER A 471 -17.84 -18.83 -9.48
CA SER A 471 -18.46 -17.85 -10.34
C SER A 471 -19.11 -16.71 -9.55
N TRP A 472 -19.38 -15.60 -10.23
CA TRP A 472 -20.13 -14.48 -9.63
C TRP A 472 -21.54 -14.87 -9.19
N LYS A 473 -22.17 -15.84 -9.84
CA LYS A 473 -23.52 -16.30 -9.48
C LYS A 473 -23.58 -16.97 -8.10
N GLU A 474 -22.46 -17.55 -7.66
CA GLU A 474 -22.34 -18.20 -6.36
C GLU A 474 -21.81 -17.25 -5.28
N PHE A 475 -21.33 -16.08 -5.71
CA PHE A 475 -20.76 -15.09 -4.79
C PHE A 475 -21.80 -14.61 -3.79
N SER A 476 -21.42 -14.64 -2.52
CA SER A 476 -22.18 -14.02 -1.42
C SER A 476 -21.20 -13.39 -0.43
N PRO A 477 -21.36 -12.10 -0.11
CA PRO A 477 -20.48 -11.43 0.84
C PRO A 477 -20.58 -11.99 2.27
N PHE A 478 -21.64 -12.73 2.60
CA PHE A 478 -21.87 -13.33 3.91
C PHE A 478 -21.52 -14.81 4.00
N LYS A 479 -21.21 -15.46 2.88
CA LYS A 479 -20.76 -16.85 2.87
C LYS A 479 -19.25 -16.85 3.13
N ILE A 480 -18.88 -16.95 4.42
CA ILE A 480 -17.51 -16.87 4.89
C ILE A 480 -17.13 -18.10 5.71
N LYS A 481 -15.89 -18.52 5.62
CA LYS A 481 -15.19 -19.43 6.51
C LYS A 481 -14.41 -18.60 7.52
N ARG A 482 -14.53 -18.92 8.81
CA ARG A 482 -14.07 -18.05 9.91
C ARG A 482 -12.84 -18.61 10.57
N SER A 483 -11.96 -17.73 11.00
CA SER A 483 -10.82 -18.06 11.85
C SER A 483 -10.55 -16.97 12.88
N ALA A 484 -9.81 -17.32 13.91
CA ALA A 484 -9.31 -16.39 14.90
C ALA A 484 -7.92 -16.81 15.35
N GLY A 485 -7.15 -15.87 15.86
CA GLY A 485 -5.82 -16.19 16.34
C GLY A 485 -5.10 -15.00 16.95
N ILE A 486 -3.82 -15.23 17.23
CA ILE A 486 -2.90 -14.24 17.76
C ILE A 486 -1.62 -14.22 16.93
N GLY A 487 -0.93 -13.09 16.93
CA GLY A 487 0.32 -12.96 16.19
C GLY A 487 1.28 -11.96 16.81
N VAL A 488 2.52 -12.06 16.37
CA VAL A 488 3.60 -11.14 16.71
C VAL A 488 4.20 -10.60 15.42
N ARG A 489 4.52 -9.32 15.42
CA ARG A 489 5.21 -8.63 14.32
C ARG A 489 6.47 -7.99 14.84
N LEU A 490 7.55 -8.20 14.12
CA LEU A 490 8.86 -7.62 14.35
C LEU A 490 9.32 -6.93 13.07
N PHE A 491 9.53 -5.63 13.13
CA PHE A 491 10.15 -4.89 12.03
C PHE A 491 11.66 -4.78 12.26
N LEU A 492 12.43 -5.20 11.28
CA LEU A 492 13.89 -5.10 11.22
C LEU A 492 14.27 -4.32 9.95
N PRO A 493 15.09 -3.26 10.03
CA PRO A 493 15.40 -2.39 8.88
C PRO A 493 15.95 -3.11 7.65
N VAL A 494 16.74 -4.18 7.86
CA VAL A 494 17.38 -4.96 6.78
C VAL A 494 16.46 -6.03 6.20
N VAL A 495 15.57 -6.59 7.04
CA VAL A 495 14.73 -7.76 6.68
C VAL A 495 13.29 -7.35 6.36
N GLY A 496 12.87 -6.20 6.86
CA GLY A 496 11.48 -5.75 6.80
C GLY A 496 10.63 -6.30 7.96
N MET A 497 9.34 -6.49 7.71
CA MET A 497 8.42 -7.04 8.70
C MET A 497 8.50 -8.57 8.73
N VAL A 498 8.72 -9.12 9.90
CA VAL A 498 8.66 -10.57 10.16
C VAL A 498 7.49 -10.82 11.11
N GLY A 499 6.69 -11.81 10.81
CA GLY A 499 5.52 -12.15 11.62
C GLY A 499 5.38 -13.64 11.81
N VAL A 500 4.81 -14.00 12.96
CA VAL A 500 4.36 -15.36 13.28
C VAL A 500 2.95 -15.26 13.81
N ASP A 501 2.03 -16.00 13.20
CA ASP A 501 0.64 -16.08 13.61
C ASP A 501 0.27 -17.52 13.96
N TRP A 502 -0.45 -17.67 15.04
CA TRP A 502 -1.17 -18.88 15.34
C TRP A 502 -2.65 -18.64 15.06
N GLY A 503 -3.22 -19.41 14.13
CA GLY A 503 -4.59 -19.29 13.69
C GLY A 503 -5.39 -20.58 13.91
N TRP A 504 -6.64 -20.44 14.28
CA TRP A 504 -7.59 -21.53 14.40
C TRP A 504 -8.76 -21.36 13.43
N GLY A 505 -8.89 -22.29 12.47
CA GLY A 505 -10.01 -22.33 11.53
C GLY A 505 -11.21 -23.01 12.16
N PHE A 506 -12.33 -22.30 12.27
CA PHE A 506 -13.57 -22.81 12.88
C PHE A 506 -14.40 -23.64 11.94
N ASP A 507 -14.30 -23.39 10.66
CA ASP A 507 -15.12 -24.02 9.63
C ASP A 507 -14.28 -25.04 8.83
N PRO A 508 -14.90 -26.07 8.23
CA PRO A 508 -14.20 -26.98 7.35
C PRO A 508 -13.66 -26.29 6.10
N ALA A 509 -12.49 -26.70 5.63
CA ALA A 509 -11.97 -26.35 4.31
C ALA A 509 -12.94 -26.83 3.19
N ALA A 510 -12.75 -26.38 1.97
CA ALA A 510 -13.59 -26.77 0.86
C ALA A 510 -13.52 -28.30 0.65
N GLY A 511 -14.70 -28.94 0.56
CA GLY A 511 -14.80 -30.41 0.41
C GLY A 511 -14.46 -31.23 1.66
N GLN A 512 -14.10 -30.61 2.78
CA GLN A 512 -13.81 -31.28 4.04
C GLN A 512 -15.04 -31.27 4.95
N THR A 513 -15.10 -32.25 5.87
CA THR A 513 -16.15 -32.33 6.90
C THR A 513 -15.63 -31.90 8.28
N LYS A 514 -14.33 -32.04 8.51
CA LYS A 514 -13.68 -31.65 9.76
C LYS A 514 -13.26 -30.17 9.71
N ARG A 515 -13.30 -29.51 10.88
CA ARG A 515 -12.78 -28.14 11.03
C ARG A 515 -11.32 -28.08 10.60
N SER A 516 -10.89 -26.94 10.05
CA SER A 516 -9.50 -26.71 9.65
C SER A 516 -8.54 -26.86 10.84
N GLY A 517 -8.91 -26.29 12.00
CA GLY A 517 -8.14 -26.45 13.24
C GLY A 517 -6.95 -25.51 13.36
N SER A 518 -5.86 -25.99 13.94
CA SER A 518 -4.69 -25.19 14.33
C SER A 518 -3.66 -25.12 13.21
N HIS A 519 -3.25 -23.89 12.86
CA HIS A 519 -2.22 -23.60 11.86
C HIS A 519 -1.24 -22.56 12.40
N ILE A 520 0.02 -22.70 12.03
CA ILE A 520 1.05 -21.71 12.28
C ILE A 520 1.42 -21.10 10.92
N HIS A 521 1.40 -19.77 10.86
CA HIS A 521 1.68 -19.00 9.65
C HIS A 521 2.88 -18.11 9.88
N PHE A 522 3.75 -18.03 8.89
CA PHE A 522 4.91 -17.14 8.90
C PHE A 522 4.69 -16.04 7.86
N THR A 523 5.05 -14.81 8.19
CA THR A 523 5.09 -13.70 7.25
C THR A 523 6.46 -13.05 7.26
N MET A 524 7.02 -12.75 6.09
CA MET A 524 8.30 -12.09 5.94
C MET A 524 8.25 -11.13 4.75
N GLY A 525 8.79 -9.93 4.95
CA GLY A 525 8.72 -8.85 3.97
C GLY A 525 7.63 -7.83 4.30
N MET A 526 7.62 -6.70 3.60
CA MET A 526 6.57 -5.70 3.76
C MET A 526 5.33 -6.11 2.96
N GLN A 527 4.39 -6.73 3.62
CA GLN A 527 3.00 -6.84 3.14
C GLN A 527 2.16 -5.83 3.93
N PHE A 528 1.87 -4.72 3.28
CA PHE A 528 0.91 -3.75 3.77
C PHE A 528 -0.17 -3.50 2.72
#